data_deb901b114c2f06ff00d250465a88689
#
_entry.id   deb901b114c2f06ff00d250465a88689
#
_cell.length_a   1.000
_cell.length_b   1.000
_cell.length_c   1.000
_cell.angle_alpha   90.00
_cell.angle_beta   90.00
_cell.angle_gamma   90.00
#
_symmetry.space_group_name_H-M   'P 1'
#
loop_
_entity.id
_entity.type
_entity.pdbx_description
1 polymer ?
#
loop_
_entity_poly.entity_id
_entity_poly.type
_entity_poly.pdbx_seq_one_letter_code
_entity_poly.pdbx_strand_id
1 'polypeptide(L)'
;MLGKSPNQSIPQTDIFRPVLSSFIDTKDPLVVLAQKINWAALESDFAKFYADKGAPSKPVRLMAGLLILKQMFNRSDETIVVDWKHNPYYQYFTGGVYFEWNLPCDPSDLVHFRNRIKEEGILKIFAQSLQLHKQKIEQAEEVITDTTVQEKNITFPTDTKLRLKCIKTIKQIAHKQEIKLKQTFDKELKTLKVALRFSHHPKRRKQASQAQRRIKTIAGILSREINRKLQDIDKEAHRHILQPIEKVLSQTRHSKDKIYSLHEPDVACIAKGKSHKPYEFGSKISFSTLPKSNVIVDVSHFEGNPHDSKTLESIIPKLKSIMPNTLKFNIVDRGYRGKKTIEGIQIVIPSPKEDSSKSIEYQNIKSRQCRSRAAIEPVIGHVKSDHRMLRNFLKGVKGNKINAILAGAAFNFKKALNEIKAFVFFYLKLWLNSTVPKNKYLSI
;
A
#
# COMPACT_ATOMS: atom_id res chain seq x y z
N MET A 1 9.04 18.97 19.32
CA MET A 1 10.10 18.24 20.03
C MET A 1 9.87 16.74 19.86
N LEU A 2 10.93 15.95 19.64
CA LEU A 2 10.85 14.50 19.53
C LEU A 2 10.54 13.89 20.90
N GLY A 3 9.49 13.08 21.00
CA GLY A 3 9.18 12.32 22.21
C GLY A 3 10.08 11.08 22.31
N LYS A 4 10.78 10.92 23.40
CA LYS A 4 11.65 9.74 23.65
C LYS A 4 10.82 8.52 24.02
N SER A 5 11.22 7.35 23.52
CA SER A 5 10.65 6.08 23.97
C SER A 5 11.13 5.75 25.38
N PRO A 6 10.25 5.22 26.26
CA PRO A 6 10.67 4.80 27.60
C PRO A 6 11.62 3.60 27.55
N ASN A 7 12.49 3.49 28.53
CA ASN A 7 13.35 2.33 28.71
C ASN A 7 12.53 1.17 29.30
N GLN A 8 12.40 0.07 28.58
CA GLN A 8 11.63 -1.11 29.02
C GLN A 8 12.36 -1.98 30.06
N SER A 9 13.63 -1.72 30.33
CA SER A 9 14.43 -2.43 31.36
C SER A 9 14.37 -1.80 32.76
N ILE A 10 13.50 -0.78 32.95
CA ILE A 10 13.34 -0.14 34.27
C ILE A 10 12.67 -1.12 35.24
N PRO A 11 13.23 -1.32 36.48
CA PRO A 11 12.57 -2.11 37.49
C PRO A 11 11.23 -1.49 37.91
N GLN A 12 10.31 -2.31 38.37
CA GLN A 12 9.01 -1.85 38.80
C GLN A 12 9.11 -0.86 39.95
N THR A 13 8.73 0.38 39.71
CA THR A 13 8.75 1.45 40.70
C THR A 13 7.34 1.83 41.19
N ASP A 14 6.31 1.37 40.47
CA ASP A 14 4.89 1.65 40.77
C ASP A 14 4.18 0.34 41.11
N ILE A 15 3.81 0.19 42.40
CA ILE A 15 3.18 -1.02 42.93
C ILE A 15 1.77 -1.24 42.33
N PHE A 16 1.11 -0.18 41.93
CA PHE A 16 -0.28 -0.24 41.41
C PHE A 16 -0.37 -0.38 39.89
N ARG A 17 0.74 -0.31 39.19
CA ARG A 17 0.77 -0.45 37.72
C ARG A 17 1.61 -1.65 37.32
N PRO A 18 1.01 -2.72 36.77
CA PRO A 18 1.76 -3.89 36.38
C PRO A 18 2.70 -3.58 35.20
N VAL A 19 3.96 -3.97 35.34
CA VAL A 19 4.95 -3.92 34.24
C VAL A 19 4.58 -4.99 33.22
N LEU A 20 4.50 -4.63 31.95
CA LEU A 20 4.09 -5.55 30.87
C LEU A 20 4.95 -6.83 30.86
N SER A 21 6.26 -6.72 31.05
CA SER A 21 7.18 -7.87 31.05
C SER A 21 6.96 -8.86 32.20
N SER A 22 6.21 -8.49 33.25
CA SER A 22 5.94 -9.38 34.38
C SER A 22 4.80 -10.36 34.15
N PHE A 23 3.89 -10.09 33.21
CA PHE A 23 2.71 -10.93 32.99
C PHE A 23 2.50 -11.37 31.53
N ILE A 24 3.23 -10.78 30.55
CA ILE A 24 3.21 -11.29 29.17
C ILE A 24 4.23 -12.41 29.00
N ASP A 25 3.99 -13.31 28.06
CA ASP A 25 4.99 -14.30 27.65
C ASP A 25 6.11 -13.61 26.86
N THR A 26 7.30 -13.52 27.45
CA THR A 26 8.48 -12.92 26.82
C THR A 26 9.00 -13.73 25.63
N LYS A 27 8.58 -14.99 25.48
CA LYS A 27 8.89 -15.87 24.35
C LYS A 27 7.87 -15.73 23.22
N ASP A 28 6.80 -14.95 23.41
CA ASP A 28 5.83 -14.70 22.33
C ASP A 28 6.54 -14.14 21.10
N PRO A 29 6.25 -14.67 19.92
CA PRO A 29 6.88 -14.25 18.66
C PRO A 29 6.82 -12.75 18.37
N LEU A 30 5.76 -12.05 18.82
CA LEU A 30 5.65 -10.60 18.64
C LEU A 30 6.61 -9.84 19.59
N VAL A 31 6.82 -10.35 20.81
CA VAL A 31 7.81 -9.81 21.75
C VAL A 31 9.21 -9.98 21.19
N VAL A 32 9.55 -11.17 20.72
CA VAL A 32 10.85 -11.47 20.10
C VAL A 32 11.07 -10.61 18.85
N LEU A 33 10.04 -10.42 18.02
CA LEU A 33 10.13 -9.53 16.87
C LEU A 33 10.38 -8.07 17.29
N ALA A 34 9.70 -7.59 18.32
CA ALA A 34 9.92 -6.23 18.86
C ALA A 34 11.36 -6.01 19.31
N GLN A 35 12.01 -7.02 19.91
CA GLN A 35 13.40 -6.96 20.33
C GLN A 35 14.40 -6.99 19.16
N LYS A 36 14.03 -7.59 18.01
CA LYS A 36 14.89 -7.66 16.81
C LYS A 36 14.88 -6.38 15.97
N ILE A 37 13.88 -5.52 16.13
CA ILE A 37 13.80 -4.23 15.43
C ILE A 37 14.71 -3.21 16.10
N ASN A 38 15.55 -2.54 15.31
CA ASN A 38 16.41 -1.48 15.85
C ASN A 38 15.62 -0.15 15.96
N TRP A 39 14.90 0.00 17.08
CA TRP A 39 14.08 1.18 17.35
C TRP A 39 14.92 2.44 17.53
N ALA A 40 16.13 2.32 18.13
CA ALA A 40 17.03 3.46 18.32
C ALA A 40 17.49 4.06 16.99
N ALA A 41 17.76 3.22 15.98
CA ALA A 41 18.07 3.68 14.64
C ALA A 41 16.89 4.42 14.00
N LEU A 42 15.65 3.93 14.18
CA LEU A 42 14.46 4.63 13.69
C LEU A 42 14.26 5.97 14.39
N GLU A 43 14.46 6.05 15.70
CA GLU A 43 14.36 7.31 16.46
C GLU A 43 15.38 8.34 15.97
N SER A 44 16.63 7.91 15.77
CA SER A 44 17.69 8.75 15.21
C SER A 44 17.36 9.22 13.79
N ASP A 45 16.96 8.31 12.91
CA ASP A 45 16.58 8.64 11.54
C ASP A 45 15.39 9.62 11.46
N PHE A 46 14.48 9.55 12.44
CA PHE A 46 13.28 10.38 12.46
C PHE A 46 13.47 11.74 13.16
N ALA A 47 14.55 11.93 13.92
CA ALA A 47 14.83 13.17 14.62
C ALA A 47 14.73 14.41 13.70
N LYS A 48 15.24 14.30 12.48
CA LYS A 48 15.21 15.38 11.47
C LYS A 48 13.82 15.85 11.05
N PHE A 49 12.77 15.06 11.30
CA PHE A 49 11.39 15.45 10.98
C PHE A 49 10.71 16.22 12.13
N TYR A 50 11.41 16.47 13.21
CA TYR A 50 10.90 17.15 14.40
C TYR A 50 11.71 18.43 14.68
N ALA A 51 11.02 19.45 15.16
CA ALA A 51 11.66 20.69 15.57
C ALA A 51 12.25 20.53 16.98
N ASP A 52 13.28 21.30 17.30
CA ASP A 52 13.93 21.29 18.62
C ASP A 52 13.06 21.92 19.71
N LYS A 53 12.13 22.79 19.32
CA LYS A 53 11.21 23.51 20.23
C LYS A 53 9.76 23.14 19.97
N GLY A 54 8.93 23.24 21.00
CA GLY A 54 7.49 23.00 20.94
C GLY A 54 7.04 21.89 21.88
N ALA A 55 5.74 21.54 21.85
CA ALA A 55 5.18 20.45 22.64
C ALA A 55 5.80 19.11 22.25
N PRO A 56 6.09 18.23 23.24
CA PRO A 56 6.60 16.87 22.96
C PRO A 56 5.61 16.08 22.11
N SER A 57 6.11 15.43 21.07
CA SER A 57 5.31 14.51 20.26
C SER A 57 5.11 13.17 20.95
N LYS A 58 4.19 12.34 20.44
CA LYS A 58 4.14 10.93 20.80
C LYS A 58 5.48 10.25 20.45
N PRO A 59 5.95 9.25 21.22
CA PRO A 59 7.20 8.54 20.96
C PRO A 59 7.23 7.93 19.54
N VAL A 60 8.39 7.97 18.88
CA VAL A 60 8.55 7.42 17.53
C VAL A 60 8.24 5.94 17.49
N ARG A 61 8.73 5.17 18.48
CA ARG A 61 8.46 3.74 18.57
C ARG A 61 6.97 3.44 18.66
N LEU A 62 6.20 4.24 19.40
CA LEU A 62 4.74 4.10 19.46
C LEU A 62 4.12 4.30 18.07
N MET A 63 4.43 5.40 17.41
CA MET A 63 3.80 5.76 16.15
C MET A 63 4.22 4.83 15.00
N ALA A 64 5.51 4.52 14.88
CA ALA A 64 6.03 3.58 13.89
C ALA A 64 5.55 2.14 14.16
N GLY A 65 5.53 1.73 15.42
CA GLY A 65 5.02 0.42 15.83
C GLY A 65 3.55 0.24 15.49
N LEU A 66 2.71 1.25 15.74
CA LEU A 66 1.30 1.23 15.33
C LEU A 66 1.13 1.12 13.81
N LEU A 67 1.96 1.82 13.00
CA LEU A 67 1.93 1.68 11.54
C LEU A 67 2.32 0.27 11.08
N ILE A 68 3.32 -0.33 11.70
CA ILE A 68 3.77 -1.70 11.41
C ILE A 68 2.66 -2.69 11.75
N LEU A 69 2.14 -2.65 13.00
CA LEU A 69 1.07 -3.54 13.46
C LEU A 69 -0.20 -3.42 12.62
N LYS A 70 -0.61 -2.17 12.35
CA LYS A 70 -1.75 -1.88 11.49
C LYS A 70 -1.67 -2.61 10.15
N GLN A 71 -0.53 -2.50 9.49
CA GLN A 71 -0.34 -3.07 8.17
C GLN A 71 -0.14 -4.59 8.23
N MET A 72 0.60 -5.10 9.24
CA MET A 72 0.82 -6.54 9.45
C MET A 72 -0.47 -7.32 9.70
N PHE A 73 -1.43 -6.71 10.40
CA PHE A 73 -2.68 -7.34 10.82
C PHE A 73 -3.91 -6.81 10.09
N ASN A 74 -3.71 -6.09 8.98
CA ASN A 74 -4.79 -5.55 8.12
C ASN A 74 -5.79 -4.66 8.86
N ARG A 75 -5.34 -3.80 9.78
CA ARG A 75 -6.18 -2.92 10.59
C ARG A 75 -6.30 -1.51 9.99
N SER A 76 -7.40 -0.80 10.29
CA SER A 76 -7.52 0.63 10.01
C SER A 76 -6.77 1.47 11.04
N ASP A 77 -6.68 2.80 10.85
CA ASP A 77 -6.09 3.68 11.85
C ASP A 77 -6.93 3.67 13.13
N GLU A 78 -8.25 3.62 12.99
CA GLU A 78 -9.19 3.57 14.10
C GLU A 78 -9.11 2.24 14.86
N THR A 79 -9.10 1.11 14.12
CA THR A 79 -9.12 -0.21 14.75
C THR A 79 -7.80 -0.54 15.43
N ILE A 80 -6.64 -0.14 14.88
CA ILE A 80 -5.35 -0.46 15.52
C ILE A 80 -5.18 0.26 16.86
N VAL A 81 -5.68 1.50 16.97
CA VAL A 81 -5.63 2.25 18.22
C VAL A 81 -6.50 1.60 19.31
N VAL A 82 -7.67 1.09 18.92
CA VAL A 82 -8.55 0.36 19.83
C VAL A 82 -7.97 -1.02 20.19
N ASP A 83 -7.48 -1.78 19.20
CA ASP A 83 -6.84 -3.09 19.43
C ASP A 83 -5.63 -2.96 20.38
N TRP A 84 -4.85 -1.89 20.25
CA TRP A 84 -3.71 -1.62 21.12
C TRP A 84 -4.09 -1.53 22.60
N LYS A 85 -5.19 -0.83 22.91
CA LYS A 85 -5.70 -0.70 24.29
C LYS A 85 -6.00 -2.05 24.92
N HIS A 86 -6.48 -3.02 24.15
CA HIS A 86 -6.88 -4.33 24.63
C HIS A 86 -5.80 -5.41 24.53
N ASN A 87 -4.65 -5.10 23.92
CA ASN A 87 -3.61 -6.10 23.65
C ASN A 87 -2.27 -5.71 24.29
N PRO A 88 -1.85 -6.37 25.40
CA PRO A 88 -0.60 -6.08 26.07
C PRO A 88 0.63 -6.33 25.20
N TYR A 89 0.56 -7.28 24.25
CA TYR A 89 1.66 -7.54 23.31
C TYR A 89 1.83 -6.39 22.30
N TYR A 90 0.72 -5.72 21.89
CA TYR A 90 0.80 -4.53 21.04
C TYR A 90 1.39 -3.35 21.81
N GLN A 91 1.03 -3.22 23.09
CA GLN A 91 1.61 -2.20 23.97
C GLN A 91 3.12 -2.42 24.14
N TYR A 92 3.54 -3.65 24.41
CA TYR A 92 4.96 -4.00 24.51
C TYR A 92 5.71 -3.76 23.20
N PHE A 93 5.16 -4.19 22.08
CA PHE A 93 5.76 -3.99 20.75
C PHE A 93 6.05 -2.51 20.47
N THR A 94 5.14 -1.65 20.85
CA THR A 94 5.22 -0.20 20.64
C THR A 94 6.00 0.55 21.75
N GLY A 95 6.64 -0.16 22.67
CA GLY A 95 7.51 0.43 23.68
C GLY A 95 6.85 0.74 25.02
N GLY A 96 5.62 0.23 25.26
CA GLY A 96 4.96 0.33 26.56
C GLY A 96 5.77 -0.39 27.66
N VAL A 97 5.90 0.24 28.82
CA VAL A 97 6.51 -0.33 30.03
C VAL A 97 5.43 -0.89 30.93
N TYR A 98 4.40 -0.10 31.20
CA TYR A 98 3.23 -0.45 31.99
C TYR A 98 2.04 -0.72 31.10
N PHE A 99 1.09 -1.51 31.58
CA PHE A 99 -0.19 -1.66 30.90
C PHE A 99 -1.00 -0.38 30.97
N GLU A 100 -1.48 0.07 29.81
CA GLU A 100 -2.26 1.30 29.67
C GLU A 100 -3.70 1.00 29.30
N TRP A 101 -4.63 1.58 30.08
CA TRP A 101 -6.07 1.43 29.89
C TRP A 101 -6.66 2.44 28.91
N ASN A 102 -5.92 3.49 28.59
CA ASN A 102 -6.34 4.55 27.69
C ASN A 102 -5.84 4.33 26.26
N LEU A 103 -6.45 5.00 25.30
CA LEU A 103 -5.98 4.99 23.91
C LEU A 103 -4.60 5.65 23.84
N PRO A 104 -3.66 5.10 23.03
CA PRO A 104 -2.29 5.63 22.93
C PRO A 104 -2.24 7.00 22.23
N CYS A 105 -3.18 7.21 21.30
CA CYS A 105 -3.27 8.42 20.49
C CYS A 105 -4.66 8.50 19.82
N ASP A 106 -4.97 9.64 19.24
CA ASP A 106 -6.09 9.75 18.31
C ASP A 106 -5.74 9.09 16.95
N PRO A 107 -6.66 8.43 16.25
CA PRO A 107 -6.41 7.88 14.92
C PRO A 107 -5.86 8.89 13.90
N SER A 108 -6.23 10.18 14.04
CA SER A 108 -5.70 11.27 13.20
C SER A 108 -4.21 11.53 13.43
N ASP A 109 -3.66 11.20 14.61
CA ASP A 109 -2.23 11.31 14.88
C ASP A 109 -1.39 10.43 13.94
N LEU A 110 -1.91 9.25 13.56
CA LEU A 110 -1.28 8.39 12.56
C LEU A 110 -1.26 9.04 11.17
N VAL A 111 -2.29 9.82 10.82
CA VAL A 111 -2.32 10.61 9.58
C VAL A 111 -1.26 11.72 9.64
N HIS A 112 -1.22 12.46 10.74
CA HIS A 112 -0.23 13.53 10.95
C HIS A 112 1.19 12.97 10.96
N PHE A 113 1.42 11.83 11.61
CA PHE A 113 2.72 11.17 11.62
C PHE A 113 3.17 10.77 10.21
N ARG A 114 2.33 10.09 9.41
CA ARG A 114 2.64 9.75 8.01
C ARG A 114 2.98 10.98 7.17
N ASN A 115 2.22 12.08 7.35
CA ASN A 115 2.46 13.32 6.63
C ASN A 115 3.78 13.98 7.04
N ARG A 116 4.20 13.83 8.31
CA ARG A 116 5.45 14.37 8.84
C ARG A 116 6.67 13.60 8.32
N ILE A 117 6.67 12.26 8.45
CA ILE A 117 7.81 11.43 8.04
C ILE A 117 7.89 11.22 6.52
N LYS A 118 6.81 11.47 5.80
CA LYS A 118 6.71 11.38 4.32
C LYS A 118 7.14 9.99 3.79
N GLU A 119 7.48 9.92 2.50
CA GLU A 119 8.01 8.72 1.85
C GLU A 119 9.35 8.28 2.46
N GLU A 120 10.21 9.24 2.79
CA GLU A 120 11.53 8.98 3.33
C GLU A 120 11.50 8.21 4.65
N GLY A 121 10.68 8.63 5.61
CA GLY A 121 10.55 7.90 6.87
C GLY A 121 9.92 6.53 6.70
N ILE A 122 8.99 6.38 5.75
CA ILE A 122 8.41 5.06 5.43
C ILE A 122 9.45 4.11 4.83
N LEU A 123 10.37 4.61 4.00
CA LEU A 123 11.50 3.83 3.49
C LEU A 123 12.45 3.37 4.61
N LYS A 124 12.60 4.17 5.69
CA LYS A 124 13.38 3.74 6.87
C LYS A 124 12.68 2.58 7.62
N ILE A 125 11.34 2.60 7.73
CA ILE A 125 10.57 1.45 8.26
C ILE A 125 10.76 0.22 7.37
N PHE A 126 10.71 0.38 6.03
CA PHE A 126 10.96 -0.71 5.10
C PHE A 126 12.38 -1.27 5.24
N ALA A 127 13.39 -0.41 5.39
CA ALA A 127 14.78 -0.81 5.60
C ALA A 127 14.94 -1.66 6.88
N GLN A 128 14.24 -1.34 7.98
CA GLN A 128 14.22 -2.19 9.18
C GLN A 128 13.65 -3.59 8.88
N SER A 129 12.66 -3.69 8.00
CA SER A 129 12.15 -4.99 7.60
C SER A 129 13.15 -5.82 6.77
N LEU A 130 14.02 -5.15 5.99
CA LEU A 130 15.11 -5.81 5.25
C LEU A 130 16.21 -6.32 6.20
N GLN A 131 16.54 -5.55 7.25
CA GLN A 131 17.56 -5.96 8.23
C GLN A 131 17.24 -7.30 8.89
N LEU A 132 15.96 -7.60 9.12
CA LEU A 132 15.53 -8.89 9.68
C LEU A 132 15.84 -10.08 8.75
N HIS A 133 16.08 -9.83 7.48
CA HIS A 133 16.35 -10.84 6.46
C HIS A 133 17.73 -10.65 5.79
N LYS A 134 18.63 -9.89 6.43
CA LYS A 134 19.94 -9.49 5.89
C LYS A 134 20.72 -10.67 5.29
N GLN A 135 20.88 -11.77 6.04
CA GLN A 135 21.62 -12.94 5.56
C GLN A 135 21.05 -13.54 4.26
N LYS A 136 19.71 -13.57 4.13
CA LYS A 136 19.04 -14.08 2.91
C LYS A 136 19.26 -13.16 1.72
N ILE A 137 19.33 -11.85 1.97
CA ILE A 137 19.56 -10.83 0.93
C ILE A 137 21.02 -10.91 0.45
N GLU A 138 21.97 -11.01 1.37
CA GLU A 138 23.40 -11.09 1.07
C GLU A 138 23.81 -12.38 0.32
N GLN A 139 23.04 -13.45 0.48
CA GLN A 139 23.28 -14.73 -0.21
C GLN A 139 22.54 -14.85 -1.55
N ALA A 140 21.70 -13.89 -1.91
CA ALA A 140 20.87 -13.99 -3.10
C ALA A 140 21.57 -13.36 -4.31
N GLU A 141 21.54 -14.06 -5.44
CA GLU A 141 22.05 -13.58 -6.73
C GLU A 141 20.94 -13.23 -7.72
N GLU A 142 19.71 -13.62 -7.40
CA GLU A 142 18.55 -13.49 -8.27
C GLU A 142 17.41 -12.77 -7.55
N VAL A 143 16.68 -11.93 -8.28
CA VAL A 143 15.42 -11.35 -7.86
C VAL A 143 14.34 -11.62 -8.89
N ILE A 144 13.08 -11.67 -8.46
CA ILE A 144 11.93 -11.73 -9.34
C ILE A 144 11.21 -10.38 -9.22
N THR A 145 10.96 -9.74 -10.36
CA THR A 145 10.23 -8.46 -10.41
C THR A 145 8.96 -8.60 -11.20
N ASP A 146 7.85 -8.12 -10.63
CA ASP A 146 6.56 -8.07 -11.31
C ASP A 146 5.77 -6.82 -10.91
N THR A 147 4.87 -6.38 -11.80
CA THR A 147 3.99 -5.23 -11.54
C THR A 147 2.56 -5.67 -11.22
N THR A 148 1.96 -4.91 -10.34
CA THR A 148 0.55 -5.05 -10.00
C THR A 148 -0.13 -3.70 -9.89
N VAL A 149 -1.46 -3.70 -9.74
CA VAL A 149 -2.24 -2.49 -9.50
C VAL A 149 -2.63 -2.44 -8.03
N GLN A 150 -2.33 -1.32 -7.39
CA GLN A 150 -2.94 -0.92 -6.13
C GLN A 150 -4.20 -0.13 -6.44
N GLU A 151 -5.37 -0.75 -6.24
CA GLU A 151 -6.62 -0.07 -6.50
C GLU A 151 -6.87 1.08 -5.52
N LYS A 152 -7.40 2.17 -6.02
CA LYS A 152 -7.79 3.32 -5.21
C LYS A 152 -9.20 3.14 -4.67
N ASN A 153 -9.48 3.69 -3.48
CA ASN A 153 -10.83 3.70 -2.93
C ASN A 153 -11.73 4.71 -3.66
N ILE A 154 -12.09 4.35 -4.88
CA ILE A 154 -13.02 5.12 -5.71
C ILE A 154 -14.22 4.27 -6.13
N THR A 155 -15.35 4.91 -6.41
CA THR A 155 -16.47 4.24 -7.07
C THR A 155 -16.11 3.93 -8.51
N PHE A 156 -16.57 2.79 -9.05
CA PHE A 156 -16.35 2.46 -10.47
C PHE A 156 -16.71 3.64 -11.37
N PRO A 157 -15.75 4.20 -12.11
CA PRO A 157 -15.95 5.42 -12.86
C PRO A 157 -16.77 5.17 -14.13
N THR A 158 -17.80 5.99 -14.32
CA THR A 158 -18.47 6.16 -15.58
C THR A 158 -18.58 7.65 -15.86
N ASP A 159 -18.59 8.05 -17.13
CA ASP A 159 -18.68 9.47 -17.50
C ASP A 159 -19.88 10.15 -16.87
N THR A 160 -21.01 9.43 -16.78
CA THR A 160 -22.23 9.97 -16.16
C THR A 160 -22.08 10.21 -14.66
N LYS A 161 -21.47 9.27 -13.92
CA LYS A 161 -21.17 9.44 -12.49
C LYS A 161 -20.20 10.60 -12.26
N LEU A 162 -19.20 10.74 -13.11
CA LEU A 162 -18.24 11.85 -13.01
C LEU A 162 -18.94 13.20 -13.26
N ARG A 163 -19.77 13.31 -14.30
CA ARG A 163 -20.55 14.53 -14.60
C ARG A 163 -21.50 14.89 -13.46
N LEU A 164 -22.17 13.92 -12.83
CA LEU A 164 -23.00 14.16 -11.65
C LEU A 164 -22.17 14.65 -10.45
N LYS A 165 -20.95 14.13 -10.26
CA LYS A 165 -20.02 14.66 -9.25
C LYS A 165 -19.57 16.08 -9.59
N CYS A 166 -19.26 16.39 -10.86
CA CYS A 166 -18.97 17.76 -11.30
C CYS A 166 -20.10 18.72 -10.93
N ILE A 167 -21.35 18.37 -11.26
CA ILE A 167 -22.54 19.18 -10.91
C ILE A 167 -22.60 19.42 -9.38
N LYS A 168 -22.42 18.36 -8.58
CA LYS A 168 -22.45 18.47 -7.12
C LYS A 168 -21.35 19.42 -6.62
N THR A 169 -20.13 19.26 -7.11
CA THR A 169 -18.98 20.08 -6.71
C THR A 169 -19.15 21.55 -7.11
N ILE A 170 -19.62 21.82 -8.32
CA ILE A 170 -19.93 23.18 -8.79
C ILE A 170 -20.95 23.86 -7.88
N LYS A 171 -22.05 23.15 -7.52
CA LYS A 171 -23.06 23.68 -6.60
C LYS A 171 -22.49 23.96 -5.20
N GLN A 172 -21.57 23.10 -4.71
CA GLN A 172 -20.89 23.33 -3.44
C GLN A 172 -19.99 24.57 -3.47
N ILE A 173 -19.25 24.78 -4.57
CA ILE A 173 -18.46 26.02 -4.77
C ILE A 173 -19.38 27.23 -4.81
N ALA A 174 -20.45 27.18 -5.59
CA ALA A 174 -21.41 28.29 -5.70
C ALA A 174 -22.02 28.64 -4.33
N HIS A 175 -22.41 27.63 -3.55
CA HIS A 175 -22.94 27.85 -2.20
C HIS A 175 -21.86 28.46 -1.25
N LYS A 176 -20.63 27.96 -1.29
CA LYS A 176 -19.55 28.45 -0.43
C LYS A 176 -19.14 29.89 -0.75
N GLN A 177 -19.26 30.29 -2.01
CA GLN A 177 -18.92 31.61 -2.51
C GLN A 177 -20.16 32.53 -2.65
N GLU A 178 -21.29 32.13 -2.06
CA GLU A 178 -22.57 32.87 -2.08
C GLU A 178 -23.05 33.23 -3.51
N ILE A 179 -22.62 32.44 -4.51
CA ILE A 179 -22.98 32.72 -5.90
C ILE A 179 -24.36 32.12 -6.20
N LYS A 180 -25.33 33.00 -6.50
CA LYS A 180 -26.68 32.58 -6.93
C LYS A 180 -26.63 32.06 -8.37
N LEU A 181 -26.85 30.74 -8.53
CA LEU A 181 -27.00 30.11 -9.82
C LEU A 181 -28.37 30.42 -10.43
N LYS A 182 -28.44 30.65 -11.76
CA LYS A 182 -29.72 30.90 -12.47
C LYS A 182 -30.68 29.71 -12.33
N GLN A 183 -30.14 28.49 -12.45
CA GLN A 183 -30.87 27.24 -12.27
C GLN A 183 -30.03 26.21 -11.55
N THR A 184 -30.63 25.49 -10.60
CA THR A 184 -29.96 24.40 -9.88
C THR A 184 -30.22 23.02 -10.49
N PHE A 185 -31.24 22.90 -11.34
CA PHE A 185 -31.69 21.67 -12.01
C PHE A 185 -32.01 20.49 -11.06
N ASP A 186 -32.31 20.75 -9.78
CA ASP A 186 -32.47 19.69 -8.77
C ASP A 186 -33.60 18.72 -9.09
N LYS A 187 -34.80 19.25 -9.48
CA LYS A 187 -35.94 18.43 -9.87
C LYS A 187 -35.63 17.58 -11.08
N GLU A 188 -35.07 18.19 -12.12
CA GLU A 188 -34.69 17.51 -13.36
C GLU A 188 -33.64 16.43 -13.13
N LEU A 189 -32.63 16.72 -12.34
CA LEU A 189 -31.56 15.74 -12.00
C LEU A 189 -32.11 14.53 -11.23
N LYS A 190 -33.15 14.69 -10.39
CA LYS A 190 -33.84 13.56 -9.74
C LYS A 190 -34.46 12.63 -10.78
N THR A 191 -35.22 13.18 -11.73
CA THR A 191 -35.87 12.42 -12.81
C THR A 191 -34.84 11.72 -13.70
N LEU A 192 -33.77 12.44 -14.12
CA LEU A 192 -32.69 11.88 -14.93
C LEU A 192 -31.97 10.72 -14.24
N LYS A 193 -31.74 10.81 -12.92
CA LYS A 193 -31.14 9.71 -12.14
C LYS A 193 -32.03 8.48 -12.11
N VAL A 194 -33.34 8.64 -12.05
CA VAL A 194 -34.29 7.51 -12.13
C VAL A 194 -34.20 6.83 -13.49
N ALA A 195 -34.17 7.62 -14.59
CA ALA A 195 -34.05 7.09 -15.94
C ALA A 195 -32.76 6.27 -16.16
N LEU A 196 -31.67 6.57 -15.40
CA LEU A 196 -30.40 5.85 -15.47
C LEU A 196 -30.40 4.49 -14.77
N ARG A 197 -31.29 4.23 -13.80
CA ARG A 197 -31.28 3.00 -12.99
C ARG A 197 -31.42 1.74 -13.84
N PHE A 198 -32.20 1.82 -14.92
CA PHE A 198 -32.52 0.69 -15.80
C PHE A 198 -31.84 0.81 -17.16
N SER A 199 -30.64 1.41 -17.21
CA SER A 199 -29.91 1.65 -18.48
C SER A 199 -29.56 0.37 -19.25
N HIS A 200 -29.48 -0.78 -18.59
CA HIS A 200 -29.20 -2.07 -19.22
C HIS A 200 -30.45 -2.72 -19.84
N HIS A 201 -31.66 -2.27 -19.46
CA HIS A 201 -32.90 -2.82 -20.00
C HIS A 201 -33.12 -2.35 -21.46
N PRO A 202 -33.30 -3.26 -22.44
CA PRO A 202 -33.38 -2.89 -23.85
C PRO A 202 -34.39 -1.78 -24.16
N LYS A 203 -35.62 -1.87 -23.61
CA LYS A 203 -36.71 -0.88 -23.82
C LYS A 203 -36.40 0.50 -23.21
N ARG A 204 -35.50 0.60 -22.21
CA ARG A 204 -35.17 1.86 -21.54
C ARG A 204 -33.82 2.45 -21.94
N ARG A 205 -33.05 1.73 -22.77
CA ARG A 205 -31.71 2.16 -23.23
C ARG A 205 -31.71 3.53 -23.91
N LYS A 206 -32.70 3.80 -24.76
CA LYS A 206 -32.86 5.10 -25.46
C LYS A 206 -33.06 6.24 -24.46
N GLN A 207 -33.97 6.07 -23.49
CA GLN A 207 -34.25 7.04 -22.44
C GLN A 207 -33.02 7.30 -21.56
N ALA A 208 -32.29 6.25 -21.16
CA ALA A 208 -31.07 6.37 -20.41
C ALA A 208 -29.96 7.13 -21.16
N SER A 209 -29.84 6.89 -22.49
CA SER A 209 -28.89 7.61 -23.34
C SER A 209 -29.23 9.10 -23.42
N GLN A 210 -30.52 9.44 -23.57
CA GLN A 210 -30.99 10.84 -23.54
C GLN A 210 -30.68 11.50 -22.21
N ALA A 211 -30.94 10.80 -21.09
CA ALA A 211 -30.61 11.28 -19.75
C ALA A 211 -29.09 11.54 -19.57
N GLN A 212 -28.23 10.66 -20.10
CA GLN A 212 -26.78 10.86 -20.07
C GLN A 212 -26.33 12.13 -20.81
N ARG A 213 -26.92 12.36 -22.02
CA ARG A 213 -26.65 13.57 -22.81
C ARG A 213 -27.11 14.82 -22.08
N ARG A 214 -28.33 14.80 -21.53
CA ARG A 214 -28.86 15.92 -20.75
C ARG A 214 -28.05 16.26 -19.52
N ILE A 215 -27.57 15.26 -18.76
CA ILE A 215 -26.64 15.47 -17.63
C ILE A 215 -25.34 16.14 -18.09
N LYS A 216 -24.81 15.75 -19.27
CA LYS A 216 -23.62 16.42 -19.84
C LYS A 216 -23.91 17.91 -20.13
N THR A 217 -25.06 18.21 -20.70
CA THR A 217 -25.49 19.60 -21.01
C THR A 217 -25.61 20.42 -19.71
N ILE A 218 -26.30 19.89 -18.69
CA ILE A 218 -26.46 20.56 -17.40
C ILE A 218 -25.09 20.83 -16.74
N ALA A 219 -24.19 19.86 -16.73
CA ALA A 219 -22.86 20.03 -16.19
C ALA A 219 -22.07 21.13 -16.91
N GLY A 220 -22.16 21.18 -18.24
CA GLY A 220 -21.55 22.24 -19.04
C GLY A 220 -22.15 23.63 -18.79
N ILE A 221 -23.48 23.74 -18.64
CA ILE A 221 -24.15 25.01 -18.31
C ILE A 221 -23.64 25.54 -16.96
N LEU A 222 -23.67 24.70 -15.93
CA LEU A 222 -23.24 25.09 -14.58
C LEU A 222 -21.74 25.41 -14.53
N SER A 223 -20.90 24.67 -15.26
CA SER A 223 -19.45 24.96 -15.33
C SER A 223 -19.19 26.31 -15.98
N ARG A 224 -19.83 26.63 -17.07
CA ARG A 224 -19.69 27.96 -17.71
C ARG A 224 -20.26 29.10 -16.85
N GLU A 225 -21.35 28.84 -16.12
CA GLU A 225 -21.94 29.84 -15.24
C GLU A 225 -21.03 30.15 -14.06
N ILE A 226 -20.48 29.13 -13.37
CA ILE A 226 -19.59 29.34 -12.24
C ILE A 226 -18.30 30.06 -12.68
N ASN A 227 -17.71 29.66 -13.81
CA ASN A 227 -16.50 30.30 -14.34
C ASN A 227 -16.69 31.78 -14.70
N ARG A 228 -17.90 32.19 -15.09
CA ARG A 228 -18.20 33.62 -15.35
C ARG A 228 -18.46 34.41 -14.10
N LYS A 229 -19.00 33.80 -13.06
CA LYS A 229 -19.42 34.46 -11.82
C LYS A 229 -18.34 34.51 -10.74
N LEU A 230 -17.39 33.58 -10.78
CA LEU A 230 -16.24 33.58 -9.86
C LEU A 230 -15.32 34.79 -10.18
N GLN A 231 -14.87 35.48 -9.16
CA GLN A 231 -13.79 36.45 -9.26
C GLN A 231 -12.45 35.75 -9.55
N ASP A 232 -11.48 36.45 -10.10
CA ASP A 232 -10.22 35.82 -10.54
C ASP A 232 -9.41 35.25 -9.38
N ILE A 233 -9.45 35.91 -8.22
CA ILE A 233 -8.82 35.42 -6.98
C ILE A 233 -9.45 34.06 -6.56
N ASP A 234 -10.77 33.98 -6.60
CA ASP A 234 -11.51 32.74 -6.25
C ASP A 234 -11.32 31.66 -7.29
N LYS A 235 -11.18 32.01 -8.58
CA LYS A 235 -10.83 31.04 -9.64
C LYS A 235 -9.48 30.41 -9.37
N GLU A 236 -8.47 31.17 -9.00
CA GLU A 236 -7.15 30.63 -8.70
C GLU A 236 -7.19 29.73 -7.45
N ALA A 237 -7.87 30.17 -6.39
CA ALA A 237 -8.07 29.35 -5.18
C ALA A 237 -8.79 28.01 -5.46
N HIS A 238 -9.71 27.97 -6.42
CA HIS A 238 -10.45 26.78 -6.80
C HIS A 238 -9.90 26.07 -8.05
N ARG A 239 -8.80 26.54 -8.63
CA ARG A 239 -8.19 26.01 -9.86
C ARG A 239 -7.99 24.50 -9.82
N HIS A 240 -7.47 23.99 -8.70
CA HIS A 240 -7.24 22.56 -8.48
C HIS A 240 -8.52 21.70 -8.54
N ILE A 241 -9.71 22.30 -8.44
CA ILE A 241 -11.02 21.64 -8.58
C ILE A 241 -11.63 21.92 -9.95
N LEU A 242 -11.53 23.14 -10.46
CA LEU A 242 -12.15 23.56 -11.71
C LEU A 242 -11.48 22.93 -12.93
N GLN A 243 -10.15 22.87 -12.96
CA GLN A 243 -9.41 22.21 -14.08
C GLN A 243 -9.78 20.74 -14.26
N PRO A 244 -9.81 19.89 -13.22
CA PRO A 244 -10.34 18.53 -13.35
C PRO A 244 -11.78 18.45 -13.85
N ILE A 245 -12.65 19.38 -13.44
CA ILE A 245 -14.03 19.43 -13.92
C ILE A 245 -14.07 19.71 -15.43
N GLU A 246 -13.34 20.71 -15.91
CA GLU A 246 -13.26 21.05 -17.32
C GLU A 246 -12.73 19.87 -18.16
N LYS A 247 -11.69 19.21 -17.66
CA LYS A 247 -11.13 18.01 -18.29
C LYS A 247 -12.16 16.86 -18.35
N VAL A 248 -12.92 16.60 -17.30
CA VAL A 248 -14.01 15.60 -17.29
C VAL A 248 -15.12 15.96 -18.28
N LEU A 249 -15.45 17.24 -18.45
CA LEU A 249 -16.51 17.66 -19.38
C LEU A 249 -16.08 17.59 -20.86
N SER A 250 -14.79 17.81 -21.14
CA SER A 250 -14.21 17.74 -22.48
C SER A 250 -13.81 16.33 -22.91
N GLN A 251 -13.51 15.42 -21.94
CA GLN A 251 -13.02 14.07 -22.27
C GLN A 251 -14.05 13.23 -23.05
N THR A 252 -13.52 12.42 -23.96
CA THR A 252 -14.27 11.46 -24.80
C THR A 252 -13.83 10.03 -24.49
N ARG A 253 -14.47 9.04 -25.14
CA ARG A 253 -14.07 7.63 -24.99
C ARG A 253 -12.60 7.38 -25.34
N HIS A 254 -12.06 8.11 -26.30
CA HIS A 254 -10.72 7.90 -26.86
C HIS A 254 -9.66 8.88 -26.32
N SER A 255 -10.01 9.78 -25.40
CA SER A 255 -9.03 10.68 -24.78
C SER A 255 -7.96 9.87 -24.03
N LYS A 256 -6.67 10.21 -24.23
CA LYS A 256 -5.54 9.50 -23.62
C LYS A 256 -5.43 9.78 -22.11
N ASP A 257 -5.57 11.05 -21.68
CA ASP A 257 -5.38 11.47 -20.28
C ASP A 257 -6.71 11.66 -19.56
N LYS A 258 -7.48 10.59 -19.41
CA LYS A 258 -8.77 10.66 -18.73
C LYS A 258 -8.65 10.80 -17.24
N ILE A 259 -9.54 11.61 -16.65
CA ILE A 259 -9.80 11.63 -15.23
C ILE A 259 -10.87 10.59 -14.91
N TYR A 260 -10.56 9.72 -13.97
CA TYR A 260 -11.47 8.68 -13.47
C TYR A 260 -12.07 9.01 -12.10
N SER A 261 -11.52 10.00 -11.40
CA SER A 261 -12.06 10.49 -10.12
C SER A 261 -11.71 11.95 -9.92
N LEU A 262 -12.68 12.79 -9.50
CA LEU A 262 -12.43 14.21 -9.23
C LEU A 262 -11.59 14.43 -7.95
N HIS A 263 -11.75 13.57 -6.95
CA HIS A 263 -10.99 13.69 -5.70
C HIS A 263 -9.65 12.96 -5.72
N GLU A 264 -9.42 12.13 -6.73
CA GLU A 264 -8.18 11.40 -6.97
C GLU A 264 -7.88 11.45 -8.49
N PRO A 265 -7.48 12.62 -9.03
CA PRO A 265 -7.30 12.80 -10.47
C PRO A 265 -6.17 11.96 -11.06
N ASP A 266 -5.18 11.56 -10.23
CA ASP A 266 -4.00 10.79 -10.63
C ASP A 266 -4.28 9.29 -10.82
N VAL A 267 -5.51 8.84 -10.60
CA VAL A 267 -5.88 7.44 -10.78
C VAL A 267 -5.78 7.04 -12.25
N ALA A 268 -4.96 6.03 -12.53
CA ALA A 268 -4.86 5.42 -13.86
C ALA A 268 -5.88 4.29 -14.06
N CYS A 269 -6.29 4.08 -15.30
CA CYS A 269 -7.03 2.89 -15.74
C CYS A 269 -6.03 1.90 -16.33
N ILE A 270 -5.90 0.74 -15.70
CA ILE A 270 -4.93 -0.29 -16.08
C ILE A 270 -5.70 -1.53 -16.55
N ALA A 271 -5.49 -1.92 -17.80
CA ALA A 271 -6.09 -3.13 -18.37
C ALA A 271 -5.34 -4.37 -17.84
N LYS A 272 -6.07 -5.38 -17.37
CA LYS A 272 -5.53 -6.64 -16.83
C LYS A 272 -5.82 -7.86 -17.68
N GLY A 273 -6.56 -7.72 -18.80
CA GLY A 273 -6.89 -8.84 -19.67
C GLY A 273 -7.79 -9.93 -19.06
N LYS A 274 -8.31 -9.72 -17.84
CA LYS A 274 -9.20 -10.66 -17.18
C LYS A 274 -10.64 -10.46 -17.62
N SER A 275 -11.34 -11.52 -18.00
CA SER A 275 -12.73 -11.45 -18.51
C SER A 275 -13.72 -10.82 -17.52
N HIS A 276 -13.63 -11.21 -16.24
CA HIS A 276 -14.54 -10.72 -15.19
C HIS A 276 -14.16 -9.32 -14.65
N LYS A 277 -12.90 -8.87 -14.80
CA LYS A 277 -12.43 -7.57 -14.33
C LYS A 277 -11.39 -7.01 -15.30
N PRO A 278 -11.81 -6.51 -16.46
CA PRO A 278 -10.89 -6.07 -17.51
C PRO A 278 -10.06 -4.84 -17.14
N TYR A 279 -10.56 -4.00 -16.22
CA TYR A 279 -9.92 -2.75 -15.82
C TYR A 279 -9.81 -2.63 -14.31
N GLU A 280 -8.64 -2.20 -13.83
CA GLU A 280 -8.37 -1.80 -12.45
C GLU A 280 -8.04 -0.31 -12.43
N PHE A 281 -8.59 0.40 -11.42
CA PHE A 281 -8.41 1.85 -11.27
C PHE A 281 -7.56 2.16 -10.06
N GLY A 282 -6.33 2.62 -10.28
CA GLY A 282 -5.37 2.84 -9.22
C GLY A 282 -4.00 3.27 -9.73
N SER A 283 -2.97 2.79 -9.05
CA SER A 283 -1.56 3.06 -9.37
C SER A 283 -0.82 1.77 -9.69
N LYS A 284 0.14 1.82 -10.63
CA LYS A 284 1.04 0.71 -10.90
C LYS A 284 2.11 0.64 -9.82
N ILE A 285 2.26 -0.54 -9.22
CA ILE A 285 3.27 -0.85 -8.21
C ILE A 285 4.11 -2.02 -8.72
N SER A 286 5.41 -1.96 -8.55
CA SER A 286 6.31 -3.08 -8.77
C SER A 286 6.80 -3.63 -7.44
N PHE A 287 6.90 -4.94 -7.36
CA PHE A 287 7.55 -5.66 -6.28
C PHE A 287 8.74 -6.43 -6.82
N SER A 288 9.86 -6.38 -6.10
CA SER A 288 10.99 -7.29 -6.34
C SER A 288 11.17 -8.19 -5.14
N THR A 289 11.23 -9.50 -5.36
CA THR A 289 11.29 -10.51 -4.30
C THR A 289 12.44 -11.48 -4.52
N LEU A 290 12.98 -12.03 -3.44
CA LEU A 290 13.96 -13.11 -3.51
C LEU A 290 13.28 -14.45 -3.86
N PRO A 291 13.76 -15.23 -4.86
CA PRO A 291 13.08 -16.44 -5.35
C PRO A 291 12.86 -17.51 -4.28
N LYS A 292 13.84 -17.75 -3.42
CA LYS A 292 13.78 -18.84 -2.41
C LYS A 292 13.03 -18.45 -1.15
N SER A 293 13.21 -17.22 -0.72
CA SER A 293 12.67 -16.75 0.57
C SER A 293 11.42 -15.90 0.46
N ASN A 294 11.03 -15.45 -0.74
CA ASN A 294 9.91 -14.55 -0.97
C ASN A 294 9.99 -13.23 -0.16
N VAL A 295 11.20 -12.82 0.27
CA VAL A 295 11.40 -11.53 0.92
C VAL A 295 11.29 -10.44 -0.12
N ILE A 296 10.48 -9.41 0.14
CA ILE A 296 10.34 -8.24 -0.73
C ILE A 296 11.54 -7.33 -0.51
N VAL A 297 12.36 -7.12 -1.54
CA VAL A 297 13.56 -6.28 -1.48
C VAL A 297 13.36 -4.89 -2.08
N ASP A 298 12.38 -4.70 -2.99
CA ASP A 298 12.00 -3.38 -3.49
C ASP A 298 10.49 -3.27 -3.67
N VAL A 299 9.99 -2.05 -3.44
CA VAL A 299 8.62 -1.63 -3.72
C VAL A 299 8.67 -0.29 -4.44
N SER A 300 8.33 -0.27 -5.71
CA SER A 300 8.37 0.94 -6.53
C SER A 300 6.99 1.31 -7.05
N HIS A 301 6.63 2.59 -6.89
CA HIS A 301 5.40 3.18 -7.42
C HIS A 301 5.67 3.90 -8.74
N PHE A 302 4.73 3.77 -9.68
CA PHE A 302 4.79 4.45 -10.97
C PHE A 302 3.53 5.28 -11.19
N GLU A 303 3.73 6.52 -11.64
CA GLU A 303 2.65 7.41 -12.05
C GLU A 303 2.12 6.99 -13.42
N GLY A 304 0.80 7.06 -13.59
CA GLY A 304 0.15 6.61 -14.81
C GLY A 304 0.23 5.08 -15.01
N ASN A 305 0.49 4.67 -16.24
CA ASN A 305 0.65 3.26 -16.60
C ASN A 305 1.82 3.09 -17.59
N PRO A 306 3.08 3.31 -17.16
CA PRO A 306 4.23 3.07 -18.01
C PRO A 306 4.31 1.59 -18.43
N HIS A 307 4.91 1.32 -19.58
CA HIS A 307 5.18 -0.06 -20.00
C HIS A 307 6.13 -0.75 -19.01
N ASP A 308 5.92 -2.04 -18.75
CA ASP A 308 6.68 -2.76 -17.72
C ASP A 308 8.19 -2.75 -17.95
N SER A 309 8.64 -2.85 -19.22
CA SER A 309 10.08 -2.76 -19.57
C SER A 309 10.74 -1.45 -19.14
N LYS A 310 10.01 -0.33 -19.16
CA LYS A 310 10.53 0.98 -18.74
C LYS A 310 10.66 1.10 -17.21
N THR A 311 9.90 0.32 -16.46
CA THR A 311 9.95 0.35 -14.99
C THR A 311 11.29 -0.17 -14.46
N LEU A 312 11.94 -1.10 -15.16
CA LEU A 312 13.21 -1.70 -14.75
C LEU A 312 14.36 -0.69 -14.67
N GLU A 313 14.35 0.35 -15.50
CA GLU A 313 15.39 1.39 -15.50
C GLU A 313 15.48 2.13 -14.15
N SER A 314 14.38 2.23 -13.43
CA SER A 314 14.34 2.84 -12.09
C SER A 314 14.45 1.83 -10.95
N ILE A 315 14.14 0.55 -11.20
CA ILE A 315 14.16 -0.51 -10.19
C ILE A 315 15.57 -1.06 -10.01
N ILE A 316 16.29 -1.33 -11.11
CA ILE A 316 17.63 -1.97 -11.06
C ILE A 316 18.63 -1.18 -10.22
N PRO A 317 18.77 0.17 -10.34
CA PRO A 317 19.68 0.94 -9.48
C PRO A 317 19.37 0.78 -8.00
N LYS A 318 18.08 0.71 -7.61
CA LYS A 318 17.68 0.49 -6.22
C LYS A 318 18.06 -0.91 -5.73
N LEU A 319 17.81 -1.92 -6.55
CA LEU A 319 18.21 -3.29 -6.23
C LEU A 319 19.72 -3.42 -6.06
N LYS A 320 20.50 -2.77 -6.92
CA LYS A 320 21.96 -2.72 -6.78
C LYS A 320 22.42 -2.03 -5.51
N SER A 321 21.73 -0.99 -5.06
CA SER A 321 22.06 -0.34 -3.78
C SER A 321 21.79 -1.24 -2.56
N ILE A 322 20.86 -2.18 -2.68
CA ILE A 322 20.52 -3.15 -1.62
C ILE A 322 21.43 -4.40 -1.70
N MET A 323 21.79 -4.82 -2.91
CA MET A 323 22.55 -6.04 -3.21
C MET A 323 23.74 -5.73 -4.13
N PRO A 324 24.71 -4.88 -3.69
CA PRO A 324 25.71 -4.29 -4.62
C PRO A 324 26.65 -5.32 -5.25
N ASN A 325 26.98 -6.39 -4.53
CA ASN A 325 27.99 -7.36 -4.95
C ASN A 325 27.41 -8.72 -5.36
N THR A 326 26.13 -8.98 -5.11
CA THR A 326 25.56 -10.31 -5.27
C THR A 326 24.53 -10.41 -6.40
N LEU A 327 23.82 -9.34 -6.70
CA LEU A 327 22.77 -9.36 -7.72
C LEU A 327 23.34 -9.56 -9.13
N LYS A 328 22.95 -10.65 -9.79
CA LYS A 328 23.34 -11.00 -11.17
C LYS A 328 22.15 -11.05 -12.13
N PHE A 329 21.00 -11.51 -11.65
CA PHE A 329 19.84 -11.79 -12.48
C PHE A 329 18.58 -11.14 -11.94
N ASN A 330 17.76 -10.57 -12.85
CA ASN A 330 16.39 -10.15 -12.55
C ASN A 330 15.42 -10.93 -13.44
N ILE A 331 14.62 -11.78 -12.85
CA ILE A 331 13.65 -12.64 -13.52
C ILE A 331 12.33 -11.85 -13.63
N VAL A 332 11.81 -11.73 -14.85
CA VAL A 332 10.60 -10.93 -15.13
C VAL A 332 9.66 -11.69 -16.06
N ASP A 333 8.44 -11.20 -16.24
CA ASP A 333 7.49 -11.79 -17.15
C ASP A 333 7.72 -11.34 -18.61
N ARG A 334 6.90 -11.84 -19.54
CA ARG A 334 6.98 -11.50 -20.98
C ARG A 334 6.60 -10.04 -21.28
N GLY A 335 5.90 -9.38 -20.40
CA GLY A 335 5.53 -7.96 -20.52
C GLY A 335 6.75 -7.03 -20.45
N TYR A 336 7.87 -7.51 -19.94
CA TYR A 336 9.11 -6.76 -19.80
C TYR A 336 10.08 -6.87 -21.00
N ARG A 337 9.61 -7.34 -22.16
CA ARG A 337 10.46 -7.43 -23.35
C ARG A 337 11.15 -6.10 -23.68
N GLY A 338 12.45 -6.15 -23.95
CA GLY A 338 13.28 -4.99 -24.26
C GLY A 338 14.77 -5.26 -24.01
N LYS A 339 15.37 -4.50 -23.11
CA LYS A 339 16.80 -4.62 -22.78
C LYS A 339 17.09 -5.97 -22.12
N LYS A 340 18.14 -6.66 -22.59
CA LYS A 340 18.60 -7.94 -22.01
C LYS A 340 19.48 -7.72 -20.79
N THR A 341 20.10 -6.55 -20.67
CA THR A 341 20.99 -6.20 -19.56
C THR A 341 20.77 -4.73 -19.20
N ILE A 342 20.70 -4.41 -17.92
CA ILE A 342 20.61 -3.05 -17.38
C ILE A 342 21.63 -2.95 -16.25
N GLU A 343 22.57 -2.01 -16.34
CA GLU A 343 23.66 -1.78 -15.36
C GLU A 343 24.43 -3.05 -14.97
N GLY A 344 24.65 -3.97 -15.90
CA GLY A 344 25.35 -5.23 -15.66
C GLY A 344 24.47 -6.36 -15.14
N ILE A 345 23.19 -6.11 -14.78
CA ILE A 345 22.24 -7.14 -14.35
C ILE A 345 21.53 -7.74 -15.55
N GLN A 346 21.56 -9.06 -15.67
CA GLN A 346 20.89 -9.78 -16.75
C GLN A 346 19.38 -9.84 -16.49
N ILE A 347 18.57 -9.43 -17.48
CA ILE A 347 17.11 -9.51 -17.45
C ILE A 347 16.70 -10.84 -18.07
N VAL A 348 16.16 -11.73 -17.24
CA VAL A 348 15.77 -13.08 -17.63
C VAL A 348 14.26 -13.12 -17.85
N ILE A 349 13.87 -13.34 -19.12
CA ILE A 349 12.47 -13.56 -19.49
C ILE A 349 12.28 -15.05 -19.77
N PRO A 350 11.66 -15.82 -18.87
CA PRO A 350 11.46 -17.23 -19.07
C PRO A 350 10.58 -17.50 -20.30
N SER A 351 11.01 -18.42 -21.15
CA SER A 351 10.24 -18.85 -22.33
C SER A 351 9.92 -20.34 -22.20
N PRO A 352 8.66 -20.77 -22.43
CA PRO A 352 8.33 -22.18 -22.40
C PRO A 352 8.85 -22.96 -23.61
N LYS A 353 9.29 -22.29 -24.70
CA LYS A 353 9.89 -22.99 -25.83
C LYS A 353 11.28 -23.45 -25.43
N GLU A 354 11.47 -24.75 -25.42
CA GLU A 354 12.78 -25.38 -25.26
C GLU A 354 13.63 -25.02 -26.48
N ASP A 355 14.79 -24.48 -26.23
CA ASP A 355 15.82 -24.31 -27.25
C ASP A 355 16.66 -25.60 -27.23
N SER A 356 16.22 -26.58 -28.03
CA SER A 356 16.82 -27.90 -28.09
C SER A 356 18.30 -27.89 -28.54
N SER A 357 18.78 -26.73 -29.03
CA SER A 357 20.18 -26.52 -29.42
C SER A 357 21.11 -26.23 -28.24
N LYS A 358 20.59 -25.99 -27.02
CA LYS A 358 21.40 -25.62 -25.85
C LYS A 358 21.58 -26.78 -24.87
N SER A 359 22.66 -26.71 -24.08
CA SER A 359 23.02 -27.74 -23.10
C SER A 359 21.89 -28.05 -22.12
N ILE A 360 21.83 -29.28 -21.64
CA ILE A 360 20.86 -29.74 -20.63
C ILE A 360 20.93 -28.88 -19.37
N GLU A 361 22.12 -28.45 -18.99
CA GLU A 361 22.34 -27.59 -17.83
C GLU A 361 21.65 -26.23 -18.01
N TYR A 362 21.76 -25.60 -19.17
CA TYR A 362 21.08 -24.35 -19.50
C TYR A 362 19.54 -24.51 -19.45
N GLN A 363 19.02 -25.62 -19.97
CA GLN A 363 17.59 -25.92 -19.94
C GLN A 363 17.09 -26.10 -18.49
N ASN A 364 17.86 -26.76 -17.63
CA ASN A 364 17.55 -26.93 -16.21
C ASN A 364 17.52 -25.61 -15.45
N ILE A 365 18.51 -24.74 -15.67
CA ILE A 365 18.56 -23.39 -15.07
C ILE A 365 17.32 -22.59 -15.50
N LYS A 366 17.02 -22.60 -16.78
CA LYS A 366 15.87 -21.87 -17.33
C LYS A 366 14.53 -22.40 -16.81
N SER A 367 14.39 -23.72 -16.73
CA SER A 367 13.18 -24.37 -16.15
C SER A 367 13.00 -23.99 -14.68
N ARG A 368 14.10 -23.95 -13.90
CA ARG A 368 14.10 -23.48 -12.52
C ARG A 368 13.66 -22.01 -12.41
N GLN A 369 14.19 -21.14 -13.26
CA GLN A 369 13.82 -19.72 -13.30
C GLN A 369 12.37 -19.51 -13.69
N CYS A 370 11.83 -20.29 -14.65
CA CYS A 370 10.41 -20.27 -14.99
C CYS A 370 9.51 -20.62 -13.80
N ARG A 371 9.89 -21.67 -13.05
CA ARG A 371 9.15 -22.08 -11.84
C ARG A 371 9.27 -21.04 -10.73
N SER A 372 10.47 -20.48 -10.50
CA SER A 372 10.68 -19.48 -9.46
C SER A 372 9.89 -18.20 -9.73
N ARG A 373 9.70 -17.79 -11.01
CA ARG A 373 8.87 -16.63 -11.36
C ARG A 373 7.45 -16.70 -10.80
N ALA A 374 6.85 -17.87 -10.80
CA ALA A 374 5.49 -18.04 -10.28
C ALA A 374 5.37 -17.73 -8.78
N ALA A 375 6.49 -17.77 -8.03
CA ALA A 375 6.49 -17.51 -6.59
C ALA A 375 6.11 -16.06 -6.21
N ILE A 376 6.23 -15.09 -7.13
CA ILE A 376 5.86 -13.70 -6.84
C ILE A 376 4.34 -13.48 -6.81
N GLU A 377 3.56 -14.29 -7.56
CA GLU A 377 2.11 -14.12 -7.65
C GLU A 377 1.42 -14.33 -6.28
N PRO A 378 1.70 -15.39 -5.49
CA PRO A 378 1.21 -15.50 -4.12
C PRO A 378 1.65 -14.36 -3.22
N VAL A 379 2.91 -13.88 -3.34
CA VAL A 379 3.40 -12.73 -2.54
C VAL A 379 2.55 -11.50 -2.81
N ILE A 380 2.32 -11.16 -4.08
CA ILE A 380 1.44 -10.05 -4.46
C ILE A 380 0.01 -10.27 -3.95
N GLY A 381 -0.49 -11.50 -4.02
CA GLY A 381 -1.79 -11.88 -3.46
C GLY A 381 -1.89 -11.55 -1.98
N HIS A 382 -0.95 -12.02 -1.17
CA HIS A 382 -0.89 -11.76 0.28
C HIS A 382 -0.70 -10.28 0.61
N VAL A 383 0.18 -9.57 -0.11
CA VAL A 383 0.33 -8.11 0.09
C VAL A 383 -0.98 -7.38 -0.14
N LYS A 384 -1.78 -7.82 -1.12
CA LYS A 384 -3.11 -7.24 -1.39
C LYS A 384 -4.12 -7.58 -0.31
N SER A 385 -4.30 -8.87 0.01
CA SER A 385 -5.36 -9.34 0.92
C SER A 385 -5.05 -9.06 2.38
N ASP A 386 -3.81 -9.30 2.81
CA ASP A 386 -3.44 -9.38 4.22
C ASP A 386 -2.78 -8.10 4.75
N HIS A 387 -2.26 -7.25 3.83
CA HIS A 387 -1.45 -6.06 4.17
C HIS A 387 -2.00 -4.75 3.57
N ARG A 388 -3.33 -4.63 3.43
CA ARG A 388 -4.07 -3.39 3.06
C ARG A 388 -3.72 -2.80 1.69
N MET A 389 -3.19 -3.58 0.75
CA MET A 389 -2.91 -3.05 -0.59
C MET A 389 -4.06 -3.28 -1.59
N LEU A 390 -5.05 -4.14 -1.28
CA LEU A 390 -6.19 -4.42 -2.16
C LEU A 390 -6.93 -3.14 -2.55
N ARG A 391 -7.15 -2.24 -1.55
CA ARG A 391 -7.77 -0.94 -1.77
C ARG A 391 -7.07 0.12 -0.93
N ASN A 392 -6.50 1.12 -1.60
CA ASN A 392 -5.79 2.21 -0.94
C ASN A 392 -6.76 3.34 -0.55
N PHE A 393 -6.79 3.66 0.74
CA PHE A 393 -7.59 4.74 1.32
C PHE A 393 -6.80 6.04 1.50
N LEU A 394 -5.46 6.00 1.41
CA LEU A 394 -4.63 7.19 1.54
C LEU A 394 -4.74 8.06 0.28
N LYS A 395 -4.75 9.39 0.45
CA LYS A 395 -4.98 10.35 -0.64
C LYS A 395 -3.72 10.66 -1.46
N GLY A 396 -3.94 10.91 -2.77
CA GLY A 396 -2.94 11.40 -3.70
C GLY A 396 -1.79 10.43 -3.99
N VAL A 397 -0.83 10.87 -4.80
CA VAL A 397 0.35 10.09 -5.21
C VAL A 397 1.22 9.70 -4.00
N LYS A 398 1.42 10.62 -3.04
CA LYS A 398 2.16 10.36 -1.80
C LYS A 398 1.51 9.21 -1.01
N GLY A 399 0.18 9.21 -0.88
CA GLY A 399 -0.55 8.14 -0.22
C GLY A 399 -0.42 6.79 -0.95
N ASN A 400 -0.32 6.80 -2.28
CA ASN A 400 -0.11 5.57 -3.05
C ASN A 400 1.27 4.94 -2.76
N LYS A 401 2.32 5.76 -2.74
CA LYS A 401 3.68 5.32 -2.40
C LYS A 401 3.77 4.79 -0.97
N ILE A 402 3.31 5.58 -0.01
CA ILE A 402 3.32 5.23 1.43
C ILE A 402 2.62 3.90 1.68
N ASN A 403 1.40 3.72 1.13
CA ASN A 403 0.66 2.48 1.37
C ASN A 403 1.34 1.25 0.76
N ALA A 404 1.90 1.36 -0.44
CA ALA A 404 2.58 0.26 -1.10
C ALA A 404 3.86 -0.17 -0.34
N ILE A 405 4.68 0.81 0.06
CA ILE A 405 5.93 0.53 0.79
C ILE A 405 5.63 -0.08 2.17
N LEU A 406 4.64 0.47 2.90
CA LEU A 406 4.20 -0.11 4.18
C LEU A 406 3.65 -1.52 4.02
N ALA A 407 2.92 -1.81 2.95
CA ALA A 407 2.41 -3.15 2.69
C ALA A 407 3.55 -4.16 2.43
N GLY A 408 4.57 -3.77 1.68
CA GLY A 408 5.79 -4.57 1.50
C GLY A 408 6.58 -4.78 2.79
N ALA A 409 6.77 -3.71 3.58
CA ALA A 409 7.40 -3.81 4.90
C ALA A 409 6.64 -4.77 5.83
N ALA A 410 5.32 -4.64 5.88
CA ALA A 410 4.47 -5.49 6.71
C ALA A 410 4.51 -6.96 6.31
N PHE A 411 4.57 -7.26 5.01
CA PHE A 411 4.79 -8.61 4.52
C PHE A 411 6.11 -9.18 5.07
N ASN A 412 7.21 -8.43 5.00
CA ASN A 412 8.50 -8.85 5.53
C ASN A 412 8.49 -9.02 7.06
N PHE A 413 7.90 -8.08 7.81
CA PHE A 413 7.73 -8.22 9.26
C PHE A 413 6.88 -9.44 9.62
N LYS A 414 5.76 -9.68 8.91
CA LYS A 414 4.92 -10.85 9.12
C LYS A 414 5.64 -12.15 8.82
N LYS A 415 6.48 -12.14 7.79
CA LYS A 415 7.34 -13.27 7.45
C LYS A 415 8.34 -13.56 8.56
N ALA A 416 9.06 -12.55 9.07
CA ALA A 416 9.95 -12.70 10.21
C ALA A 416 9.20 -13.23 11.46
N LEU A 417 8.02 -12.69 11.74
CA LEU A 417 7.14 -13.19 12.81
C LEU A 417 6.81 -14.68 12.64
N ASN A 418 6.47 -15.11 11.43
CA ASN A 418 6.13 -16.51 11.16
C ASN A 418 7.37 -17.43 11.27
N GLU A 419 8.55 -16.96 10.89
CA GLU A 419 9.82 -17.68 11.06
C GLU A 419 10.15 -17.86 12.55
N ILE A 420 9.96 -16.83 13.36
CA ILE A 420 10.09 -16.90 14.83
C ILE A 420 9.10 -17.92 15.41
N LYS A 421 7.84 -17.87 14.99
CA LYS A 421 6.81 -18.85 15.40
C LYS A 421 7.22 -20.28 15.09
N ALA A 422 7.68 -20.54 13.86
CA ALA A 422 8.10 -21.87 13.43
C ALA A 422 9.28 -22.37 14.28
N PHE A 423 10.22 -21.50 14.58
CA PHE A 423 11.36 -21.81 15.45
C PHE A 423 10.91 -22.18 16.87
N VAL A 424 10.09 -21.35 17.51
CA VAL A 424 9.55 -21.62 18.85
C VAL A 424 8.78 -22.94 18.89
N PHE A 425 7.94 -23.19 17.88
CA PHE A 425 7.16 -24.44 17.78
C PHE A 425 8.05 -25.70 17.61
N PHE A 426 9.12 -25.57 16.83
CA PHE A 426 10.10 -26.63 16.66
C PHE A 426 10.78 -27.01 17.96
N TYR A 427 11.24 -26.03 18.74
CA TYR A 427 11.87 -26.27 20.04
C TYR A 427 10.90 -26.82 21.08
N LEU A 428 9.67 -26.34 21.13
CA LEU A 428 8.63 -26.90 21.99
C LEU A 428 8.36 -28.37 21.65
N LYS A 429 8.31 -28.71 20.37
CA LYS A 429 8.13 -30.10 19.92
C LYS A 429 9.33 -30.99 20.30
N LEU A 430 10.56 -30.50 20.17
CA LEU A 430 11.75 -31.21 20.61
C LEU A 430 11.73 -31.45 22.12
N TRP A 431 11.38 -30.44 22.90
CA TRP A 431 11.28 -30.52 24.36
C TRP A 431 10.21 -31.53 24.79
N LEU A 432 9.02 -31.47 24.22
CA LEU A 432 7.95 -32.45 24.49
C LEU A 432 8.37 -33.87 24.15
N ASN A 433 9.06 -34.08 23.03
CA ASN A 433 9.54 -35.42 22.65
C ASN A 433 10.69 -35.91 23.55
N SER A 434 11.44 -35.01 24.21
CA SER A 434 12.50 -35.37 25.17
C SER A 434 11.97 -35.64 26.58
N THR A 435 10.82 -35.06 26.95
CA THR A 435 10.22 -35.17 28.28
C THR A 435 9.18 -36.29 28.39
N VAL A 436 8.62 -36.76 27.25
CA VAL A 436 7.73 -37.96 27.25
C VAL A 436 8.58 -39.20 27.17
N PRO A 437 8.66 -40.04 28.24
CA PRO A 437 9.35 -41.33 28.16
C PRO A 437 8.69 -42.15 27.07
N LYS A 438 9.49 -42.64 26.11
CA LYS A 438 9.04 -43.65 25.15
C LYS A 438 8.68 -44.88 25.97
N ASN A 439 7.43 -45.05 26.36
CA ASN A 439 6.93 -46.29 26.89
C ASN A 439 7.09 -47.36 25.80
N LYS A 440 8.23 -48.07 25.86
CA LYS A 440 8.38 -49.38 25.30
C LYS A 440 7.60 -50.34 26.22
N TYR A 441 6.37 -50.59 25.96
CA TYR A 441 5.61 -51.74 26.42
C TYR A 441 4.14 -51.53 26.07
N LEU A 442 3.77 -52.09 24.95
CA LEU A 442 2.46 -52.68 24.70
C LEU A 442 2.57 -53.47 23.40
N SER A 443 3.25 -54.62 23.55
CA SER A 443 2.99 -55.80 22.73
C SER A 443 2.26 -56.79 23.67
N ILE A 444 0.97 -56.88 23.52
CA ILE A 444 0.18 -58.10 23.77
C ILE A 444 -0.73 -58.27 22.59
#